data_fd8b5aca561b20000e86cf3adb77ed13
#
_entry.id   fd8b5aca561b20000e86cf3adb77ed13
#
_cell.length_a   1.000
_cell.length_b   1.000
_cell.length_c   1.000
_cell.angle_alpha   90.00
_cell.angle_beta   90.00
_cell.angle_gamma   90.00
#
_symmetry.space_group_name_H-M   'P 1'
#
loop_
_entity.id
_entity.type
_entity.pdbx_description
1 polymer ?
#
loop_
_entity_poly.entity_id
_entity_poly.type
_entity_poly.pdbx_seq_one_letter_code
_entity_poly.pdbx_strand_id
1 'polypeptide(L)'
;GQRAKTESGDEYIYPTEISPPNLPSTLTLSDRAEMPIVGPHPSAFETRNLGVTLEVDPVLGADNTTIDLSLAPEIVKLSGHTEWFSEETQDELKIRMPIFHRMKVSTQVTLLDGRYVLAGSCRPMPEEKSKRDDAIVLLFIRADVGHLAKWSVEEVPAE
;
A
#
# COMPACT_ATOMS: atom_id res chain seq x y z
N GLY A 1 12.20 -22.92 -5.35
CA GLY A 1 11.67 -21.63 -5.76
C GLY A 1 12.40 -20.49 -5.10
N GLN A 2 12.26 -19.32 -5.63
CA GLN A 2 12.77 -18.09 -5.02
C GLN A 2 11.60 -17.14 -4.81
N ARG A 3 11.47 -16.64 -3.58
CA ARG A 3 10.48 -15.61 -3.24
C ARG A 3 10.78 -14.31 -3.99
N ALA A 4 9.75 -13.72 -4.55
CA ALA A 4 9.83 -12.46 -5.24
C ALA A 4 8.76 -11.50 -4.71
N LYS A 5 9.08 -10.20 -4.68
CA LYS A 5 8.17 -9.13 -4.33
C LYS A 5 8.25 -8.05 -5.40
N THR A 6 7.11 -7.63 -5.89
CA THR A 6 6.98 -6.51 -6.83
C THR A 6 6.03 -5.49 -6.24
N GLU A 7 6.42 -4.23 -6.31
CA GLU A 7 5.63 -3.09 -5.85
C GLU A 7 5.51 -2.05 -6.99
N SER A 8 4.32 -1.52 -7.14
CA SER A 8 4.05 -0.44 -8.10
C SER A 8 3.03 0.53 -7.50
N GLY A 9 3.40 1.79 -7.33
CA GLY A 9 2.55 2.81 -6.73
C GLY A 9 3.31 4.03 -6.28
N ASP A 10 2.63 4.87 -5.54
CA ASP A 10 3.13 6.12 -4.97
C ASP A 10 3.36 5.99 -3.47
N GLU A 11 4.30 6.74 -2.94
CA GLU A 11 4.49 6.91 -1.49
C GLU A 11 3.66 8.08 -0.99
N TYR A 12 2.85 7.83 0.04
CA TYR A 12 2.05 8.85 0.70
C TYR A 12 2.57 9.09 2.11
N ILE A 13 3.03 10.33 2.36
CA ILE A 13 3.54 10.77 3.67
C ILE A 13 2.40 11.46 4.42
N TYR A 14 2.15 11.08 5.65
CA TYR A 14 1.11 11.66 6.49
C TYR A 14 1.57 11.81 7.95
N PRO A 15 1.03 12.80 8.68
CA PRO A 15 1.35 12.98 10.08
C PRO A 15 0.72 11.88 10.94
N THR A 16 1.46 11.38 11.92
CA THR A 16 0.99 10.40 12.91
C THR A 16 0.91 10.98 14.32
N GLU A 17 1.66 12.03 14.58
CA GLU A 17 1.62 12.73 15.85
C GLU A 17 1.49 14.24 15.64
N ILE A 18 0.80 14.88 16.57
CA ILE A 18 0.58 16.32 16.58
C ILE A 18 0.98 16.84 17.95
N SER A 19 1.96 17.73 17.96
CA SER A 19 2.34 18.46 19.16
C SER A 19 1.28 19.50 19.51
N PRO A 20 0.86 19.60 20.79
CA PRO A 20 -0.08 20.61 21.22
C PRO A 20 0.51 22.02 21.06
N PRO A 21 -0.32 23.06 21.01
CA PRO A 21 0.15 24.44 20.95
C PRO A 21 0.99 24.75 22.20
N ASN A 22 2.10 25.45 21.99
CA ASN A 22 2.92 25.90 23.09
C ASN A 22 2.30 27.19 23.71
N LEU A 23 1.49 26.99 24.75
CA LEU A 23 0.90 28.08 25.50
C LEU A 23 1.69 28.28 26.79
N PRO A 24 2.21 29.49 27.06
CA PRO A 24 2.89 29.77 28.32
C PRO A 24 1.91 29.67 29.48
N SER A 25 2.33 29.05 30.57
CA SER A 25 1.51 28.86 31.78
C SER A 25 1.18 30.17 32.52
N THR A 26 1.93 31.22 32.26
CA THR A 26 1.72 32.54 32.86
C THR A 26 1.99 33.62 31.81
N LEU A 27 0.97 34.40 31.47
CA LEU A 27 1.08 35.57 30.59
C LEU A 27 1.09 36.82 31.43
N THR A 28 2.19 37.56 31.42
CA THR A 28 2.21 38.96 31.89
C THR A 28 1.84 39.89 30.73
N LEU A 29 1.18 41.00 31.05
CA LEU A 29 0.71 41.97 30.03
C LEU A 29 1.85 42.55 29.14
N SER A 30 3.09 42.49 29.63
CA SER A 30 4.29 42.91 28.90
C SER A 30 4.73 41.90 27.84
N ASP A 31 4.42 40.60 28.04
CA ASP A 31 4.94 39.51 27.18
C ASP A 31 4.05 39.27 25.96
N ARG A 32 2.89 39.92 25.91
CA ARG A 32 1.88 39.73 24.87
C ARG A 32 2.30 40.15 23.46
N ALA A 33 3.33 41.00 23.38
CA ALA A 33 3.78 41.58 22.11
C ALA A 33 4.91 40.81 21.41
N GLU A 34 5.59 39.88 22.09
CA GLU A 34 6.81 39.24 21.60
C GLU A 34 6.82 37.70 21.60
N MET A 35 5.76 37.05 22.08
CA MET A 35 5.73 35.60 22.11
C MET A 35 5.18 34.99 20.81
N PRO A 36 5.98 34.20 20.08
CA PRO A 36 5.45 33.43 18.98
C PRO A 36 4.53 32.33 19.55
N ILE A 37 3.21 32.47 19.36
CA ILE A 37 2.26 31.41 19.65
C ILE A 37 2.39 30.39 18.53
N VAL A 38 2.99 29.25 18.83
CA VAL A 38 3.05 28.12 17.89
C VAL A 38 1.79 27.32 18.08
N GLY A 39 0.96 27.24 17.02
CA GLY A 39 -0.22 26.38 16.98
C GLY A 39 0.12 24.89 17.02
N PRO A 40 -0.90 24.01 17.10
CA PRO A 40 -0.66 22.59 16.98
C PRO A 40 -0.03 22.28 15.62
N HIS A 41 1.03 21.48 15.62
CA HIS A 41 1.80 21.17 14.41
C HIS A 41 2.19 19.67 14.40
N PRO A 42 2.32 19.07 13.20
CA PRO A 42 2.79 17.71 13.06
C PRO A 42 4.20 17.54 13.60
N SER A 43 4.41 16.52 14.43
CA SER A 43 5.71 16.20 15.05
C SER A 43 6.30 14.86 14.59
N ALA A 44 5.48 13.94 14.10
CA ALA A 44 5.93 12.70 13.50
C ALA A 44 5.16 12.41 12.21
N PHE A 45 5.83 11.69 11.30
CA PHE A 45 5.28 11.32 10.00
C PHE A 45 5.56 9.86 9.72
N GLU A 46 4.63 9.21 9.03
CA GLU A 46 4.81 7.89 8.45
C GLU A 46 4.61 7.93 6.93
N THR A 47 5.25 6.99 6.25
CA THR A 47 5.07 6.79 4.81
C THR A 47 4.28 5.51 4.58
N ARG A 48 3.30 5.57 3.69
CA ARG A 48 2.54 4.41 3.25
C ARG A 48 2.52 4.31 1.73
N ASN A 49 2.83 3.11 1.23
CA ASN A 49 2.78 2.85 -0.20
C ASN A 49 1.31 2.71 -0.63
N LEU A 50 0.94 3.48 -1.65
CA LEU A 50 -0.34 3.38 -2.37
C LEU A 50 -0.09 2.66 -3.68
N GLY A 51 -1.00 1.75 -4.06
CA GLY A 51 -0.88 1.01 -5.30
C GLY A 51 -0.99 -0.49 -5.11
N VAL A 52 -0.22 -1.25 -5.87
CA VAL A 52 -0.28 -2.71 -5.93
C VAL A 52 1.04 -3.30 -5.44
N THR A 53 0.94 -4.25 -4.52
CA THR A 53 2.06 -5.10 -4.11
C THR A 53 1.71 -6.55 -4.41
N LEU A 54 2.62 -7.26 -5.06
CA LEU A 54 2.51 -8.69 -5.31
C LEU A 54 3.70 -9.40 -4.70
N GLU A 55 3.45 -10.29 -3.77
CA GLU A 55 4.43 -11.15 -3.16
C GLU A 55 4.13 -12.60 -3.55
N VAL A 56 5.13 -13.30 -4.09
CA VAL A 56 4.99 -14.67 -4.60
C VAL A 56 6.15 -15.54 -4.17
N ASP A 57 5.85 -16.79 -3.85
CA ASP A 57 6.84 -17.82 -3.55
C ASP A 57 6.45 -19.10 -4.29
N PRO A 58 7.00 -19.34 -5.51
CA PRO A 58 6.70 -20.49 -6.33
C PRO A 58 7.60 -21.67 -5.98
N VAL A 59 7.03 -22.87 -5.97
CA VAL A 59 7.75 -24.14 -5.89
C VAL A 59 7.32 -25.03 -7.04
N LEU A 60 8.27 -25.42 -7.88
CA LEU A 60 8.03 -26.34 -8.99
C LEU A 60 8.06 -27.77 -8.50
N GLY A 61 7.05 -28.55 -8.82
CA GLY A 61 6.97 -29.97 -8.53
C GLY A 61 8.01 -30.80 -9.31
N ALA A 62 8.27 -32.01 -8.84
CA ALA A 62 9.21 -32.94 -9.48
C ALA A 62 8.78 -33.36 -10.89
N ASP A 63 7.51 -33.22 -11.23
CA ASP A 63 6.92 -33.48 -12.54
C ASP A 63 7.15 -32.36 -13.57
N ASN A 64 7.76 -31.23 -13.15
CA ASN A 64 7.98 -30.01 -13.96
C ASN A 64 6.71 -29.39 -14.55
N THR A 65 5.54 -29.76 -14.09
CA THR A 65 4.24 -29.26 -14.57
C THR A 65 3.35 -28.72 -13.48
N THR A 66 3.56 -29.19 -12.24
CA THR A 66 2.82 -28.72 -11.08
C THR A 66 3.58 -27.59 -10.39
N ILE A 67 2.88 -26.51 -10.07
CA ILE A 67 3.43 -25.34 -9.40
C ILE A 67 2.64 -25.11 -8.11
N ASP A 68 3.31 -25.22 -6.97
CA ASP A 68 2.78 -24.75 -5.69
C ASP A 68 3.16 -23.29 -5.51
N LEU A 69 2.17 -22.42 -5.36
CA LEU A 69 2.34 -20.99 -5.34
C LEU A 69 1.74 -20.41 -4.05
N SER A 70 2.59 -19.89 -3.18
CA SER A 70 2.17 -19.01 -2.10
C SER A 70 2.15 -17.56 -2.61
N LEU A 71 1.04 -16.84 -2.42
CA LEU A 71 0.90 -15.49 -2.93
C LEU A 71 0.16 -14.58 -1.96
N ALA A 72 0.54 -13.31 -1.97
CA ALA A 72 -0.07 -12.26 -1.17
C ALA A 72 -0.21 -10.94 -1.96
N PRO A 73 -1.11 -10.89 -2.96
CA PRO A 73 -1.44 -9.64 -3.63
C PRO A 73 -2.13 -8.68 -2.67
N GLU A 74 -1.75 -7.41 -2.75
CA GLU A 74 -2.28 -6.33 -1.95
C GLU A 74 -2.49 -5.09 -2.80
N ILE A 75 -3.62 -4.43 -2.62
CA ILE A 75 -3.93 -3.13 -3.24
C ILE A 75 -4.27 -2.16 -2.11
N VAL A 76 -3.56 -1.04 -2.06
CA VAL A 76 -3.81 0.06 -1.12
C VAL A 76 -4.17 1.31 -1.90
N LYS A 77 -5.28 1.95 -1.53
CA LYS A 77 -5.73 3.22 -2.11
C LYS A 77 -6.07 4.21 -1.01
N LEU A 78 -5.86 5.49 -1.29
CA LEU A 78 -6.38 6.56 -0.46
C LEU A 78 -7.89 6.67 -0.69
N SER A 79 -8.69 6.47 0.36
CA SER A 79 -10.16 6.52 0.31
C SER A 79 -10.71 7.91 0.61
N GLY A 80 -9.98 8.71 1.37
CA GLY A 80 -10.41 10.03 1.79
C GLY A 80 -9.58 10.57 2.94
N HIS A 81 -10.10 11.59 3.58
CA HIS A 81 -9.49 12.20 4.76
C HIS A 81 -10.55 12.41 5.84
N THR A 82 -10.18 12.21 7.09
CA THR A 82 -10.94 12.69 8.24
C THR A 82 -10.36 14.02 8.66
N GLU A 83 -11.21 15.00 8.87
CA GLU A 83 -10.82 16.32 9.36
C GLU A 83 -11.15 16.43 10.84
N TRP A 84 -10.20 16.89 11.64
CA TRP A 84 -10.38 17.20 13.05
C TRP A 84 -10.36 18.71 13.22
N PHE A 85 -11.40 19.25 13.82
CA PHE A 85 -11.54 20.67 14.11
C PHE A 85 -11.47 20.93 15.60
N SER A 86 -10.90 22.07 15.97
CA SER A 86 -11.32 22.78 17.16
C SER A 86 -12.35 23.84 16.71
N GLU A 87 -13.56 23.82 17.24
CA GLU A 87 -14.63 24.77 16.90
C GLU A 87 -14.23 26.24 17.19
N GLU A 88 -13.17 26.45 17.97
CA GLU A 88 -12.69 27.77 18.38
C GLU A 88 -11.57 28.34 17.52
N THR A 89 -11.02 27.57 16.58
CA THR A 89 -9.90 28.01 15.75
C THR A 89 -10.32 28.17 14.30
N GLN A 90 -9.98 29.34 13.73
CA GLN A 90 -10.18 29.66 12.33
C GLN A 90 -9.57 28.59 11.41
N ASP A 91 -10.05 28.49 10.18
CA ASP A 91 -9.76 27.50 9.12
C ASP A 91 -8.30 27.05 8.92
N GLU A 92 -7.33 27.75 9.50
CA GLU A 92 -5.89 27.49 9.34
C GLU A 92 -5.35 26.30 10.14
N LEU A 93 -6.12 25.73 11.07
CA LEU A 93 -5.67 24.66 11.97
C LEU A 93 -6.37 23.30 11.73
N LYS A 94 -6.80 23.06 10.50
CA LYS A 94 -7.43 21.78 10.13
C LYS A 94 -6.38 20.67 10.04
N ILE A 95 -6.52 19.66 10.89
CA ILE A 95 -5.70 18.46 10.84
C ILE A 95 -6.42 17.44 9.96
N ARG A 96 -5.78 17.03 8.85
CA ARG A 96 -6.30 16.03 7.93
C ARG A 96 -5.56 14.72 8.10
N MET A 97 -6.31 13.69 8.48
CA MET A 97 -5.79 12.34 8.60
C MET A 97 -6.29 11.49 7.41
N PRO A 98 -5.41 10.81 6.68
CA PRO A 98 -5.82 9.99 5.54
C PRO A 98 -6.55 8.74 6.00
N ILE A 99 -7.53 8.32 5.19
CA ILE A 99 -8.21 7.03 5.31
C ILE A 99 -7.74 6.15 4.16
N PHE A 100 -7.12 5.02 4.48
CA PHE A 100 -6.65 4.06 3.49
C PHE A 100 -7.62 2.89 3.38
N HIS A 101 -7.93 2.52 2.17
CA HIS A 101 -8.60 1.26 1.88
C HIS A 101 -7.58 0.23 1.39
N ARG A 102 -7.64 -0.96 1.99
CA ARG A 102 -6.70 -2.04 1.71
C ARG A 102 -7.47 -3.29 1.32
N MET A 103 -7.15 -3.86 0.16
CA MET A 103 -7.58 -5.18 -0.27
C MET A 103 -6.37 -6.10 -0.29
N LYS A 104 -6.42 -7.19 0.47
CA LYS A 104 -5.35 -8.18 0.52
C LYS A 104 -5.94 -9.58 0.46
N VAL A 105 -5.35 -10.43 -0.38
CA VAL A 105 -5.59 -11.87 -0.40
C VAL A 105 -4.26 -12.53 -0.02
N SER A 106 -4.30 -13.47 0.91
CA SER A 106 -3.13 -14.27 1.27
C SER A 106 -3.55 -15.73 1.17
N THR A 107 -2.98 -16.45 0.21
CA THR A 107 -3.40 -17.81 -0.11
C THR A 107 -2.26 -18.63 -0.68
N GLN A 108 -2.46 -19.96 -0.65
CA GLN A 108 -1.60 -20.92 -1.31
C GLN A 108 -2.45 -21.75 -2.26
N VAL A 109 -2.01 -21.90 -3.50
CA VAL A 109 -2.70 -22.64 -4.55
C VAL A 109 -1.73 -23.55 -5.28
N THR A 110 -2.20 -24.73 -5.63
CA THR A 110 -1.50 -25.65 -6.54
C THR A 110 -2.14 -25.50 -7.92
N LEU A 111 -1.33 -25.23 -8.92
CA LEU A 111 -1.78 -25.07 -10.31
C LEU A 111 -0.91 -25.87 -11.28
N LEU A 112 -1.48 -26.16 -12.43
CA LEU A 112 -0.74 -26.77 -13.53
C LEU A 112 -0.19 -25.67 -14.46
N ASP A 113 0.96 -25.93 -15.06
CA ASP A 113 1.61 -25.06 -16.02
C ASP A 113 0.61 -24.49 -17.05
N GLY A 114 0.61 -23.17 -17.23
CA GLY A 114 -0.26 -22.45 -18.16
C GLY A 114 -1.75 -22.40 -17.82
N ARG A 115 -2.20 -22.92 -16.67
CA ARG A 115 -3.61 -22.95 -16.28
C ARG A 115 -3.96 -21.79 -15.34
N TYR A 116 -5.20 -21.31 -15.45
CA TYR A 116 -5.79 -20.33 -14.54
C TYR A 116 -6.44 -21.02 -13.34
N VAL A 117 -6.22 -20.46 -12.15
CA VAL A 117 -6.87 -20.87 -10.92
C VAL A 117 -7.45 -19.63 -10.22
N LEU A 118 -8.64 -19.78 -9.62
CA LEU A 118 -9.23 -18.76 -8.75
C LEU A 118 -8.47 -18.77 -7.41
N ALA A 119 -7.69 -17.72 -7.16
CA ALA A 119 -6.88 -17.58 -5.95
C ALA A 119 -7.65 -16.96 -4.78
N GLY A 120 -8.70 -16.20 -5.05
CA GLY A 120 -9.51 -15.58 -3.99
C GLY A 120 -10.55 -14.62 -4.50
N SER A 121 -11.32 -14.10 -3.55
CA SER A 121 -12.30 -13.05 -3.81
C SER A 121 -12.28 -12.00 -2.69
N CYS A 122 -12.57 -10.76 -3.01
CA CYS A 122 -12.72 -9.68 -2.05
C CYS A 122 -13.82 -8.71 -2.49
N ARG A 123 -14.27 -7.89 -1.55
CA ARG A 123 -15.16 -6.78 -1.89
C ARG A 123 -14.35 -5.60 -2.39
N PRO A 124 -14.78 -4.94 -3.47
CA PRO A 124 -14.12 -3.74 -3.94
C PRO A 124 -14.27 -2.61 -2.92
N MET A 125 -13.41 -1.59 -3.09
CA MET A 125 -13.56 -0.34 -2.37
C MET A 125 -14.93 0.26 -2.68
N PRO A 126 -15.68 0.75 -1.68
CA PRO A 126 -16.88 1.54 -1.93
C PRO A 126 -16.46 2.81 -2.68
N GLU A 127 -16.81 2.94 -3.92
CA GLU A 127 -16.70 4.20 -4.64
C GLU A 127 -17.92 5.06 -4.28
N GLU A 128 -17.69 6.31 -3.92
CA GLU A 128 -18.74 7.28 -3.49
C GLU A 128 -19.94 7.40 -4.44
N LYS A 129 -19.81 6.90 -5.66
CA LYS A 129 -20.81 6.97 -6.72
C LYS A 129 -21.29 5.63 -7.27
N SER A 130 -20.75 4.52 -6.79
CA SER A 130 -21.17 3.21 -7.28
C SER A 130 -22.42 2.74 -6.57
N LYS A 131 -23.52 2.65 -7.32
CA LYS A 131 -24.81 2.08 -6.87
C LYS A 131 -24.81 0.54 -6.76
N ARG A 132 -23.64 -0.11 -6.86
CA ARG A 132 -23.55 -1.58 -6.82
C ARG A 132 -22.88 -2.01 -5.50
N ASP A 133 -23.72 -2.21 -4.50
CA ASP A 133 -23.32 -2.67 -3.16
C ASP A 133 -22.90 -4.16 -3.13
N ASP A 134 -23.15 -4.89 -4.22
CA ASP A 134 -22.98 -6.34 -4.35
C ASP A 134 -21.82 -6.76 -5.29
N ALA A 135 -20.95 -5.81 -5.66
CA ALA A 135 -19.79 -6.11 -6.50
C ALA A 135 -18.79 -7.00 -5.76
N ILE A 136 -18.22 -7.98 -6.47
CA ILE A 136 -17.16 -8.86 -5.99
C ILE A 136 -15.98 -8.78 -6.96
N VAL A 137 -14.79 -8.65 -6.44
CA VAL A 137 -13.53 -8.79 -7.19
C VAL A 137 -13.06 -10.22 -7.07
N LEU A 138 -12.87 -10.89 -8.21
CA LEU A 138 -12.29 -12.23 -8.29
C LEU A 138 -10.84 -12.13 -8.73
N LEU A 139 -9.97 -12.82 -8.01
CA LEU A 139 -8.54 -12.89 -8.32
C LEU A 139 -8.24 -14.23 -9.00
N PHE A 140 -7.86 -14.17 -10.28
CA PHE A 140 -7.35 -15.32 -11.01
C PHE A 140 -5.85 -15.19 -11.16
N ILE A 141 -5.16 -16.33 -11.07
CA ILE A 141 -3.73 -16.43 -11.27
C ILE A 141 -3.39 -17.49 -12.30
N ARG A 142 -2.35 -17.24 -13.07
CA ARG A 142 -1.72 -18.18 -13.98
C ARG A 142 -0.22 -18.11 -13.77
N ALA A 143 0.44 -19.27 -13.80
CA ALA A 143 1.88 -19.34 -13.84
C ALA A 143 2.30 -20.23 -15.03
N ASP A 144 3.40 -19.84 -15.66
CA ASP A 144 3.99 -20.57 -16.79
C ASP A 144 5.43 -20.92 -16.43
N VAL A 145 5.83 -22.17 -16.68
CA VAL A 145 7.20 -22.64 -16.48
C VAL A 145 8.06 -22.19 -17.64
N GLY A 146 8.94 -21.22 -17.37
CA GLY A 146 9.92 -20.74 -18.35
C GLY A 146 11.13 -21.64 -18.40
N HIS A 147 11.45 -22.21 -19.57
CA HIS A 147 12.75 -22.86 -19.81
C HIS A 147 13.73 -21.80 -20.30
N LEU A 148 14.77 -21.52 -19.51
CA LEU A 148 15.90 -20.72 -20.00
C LEU A 148 16.53 -21.50 -21.17
N ALA A 149 16.38 -20.97 -22.40
CA ALA A 149 17.16 -21.44 -23.52
C ALA A 149 18.64 -21.35 -23.12
N LYS A 150 19.42 -22.43 -23.33
CA LYS A 150 20.85 -22.38 -23.12
C LYS A 150 21.38 -21.21 -23.95
N TRP A 151 21.88 -20.17 -23.28
CA TRP A 151 22.67 -19.14 -23.94
C TRP A 151 23.92 -19.83 -24.45
N SER A 152 23.96 -20.10 -25.76
CA SER A 152 25.22 -20.42 -26.43
C SER A 152 26.01 -19.11 -26.41
N VAL A 153 27.04 -19.05 -25.57
CA VAL A 153 28.09 -18.04 -25.72
C VAL A 153 28.73 -18.35 -27.07
N GLU A 154 28.39 -17.64 -28.12
CA GLU A 154 29.16 -17.61 -29.36
C GLU A 154 30.54 -17.07 -28.97
N GLU A 155 31.56 -17.93 -28.98
CA GLU A 155 32.95 -17.51 -28.84
C GLU A 155 33.25 -16.51 -29.98
N VAL A 156 33.48 -15.27 -29.57
CA VAL A 156 34.01 -14.27 -30.50
C VAL A 156 35.39 -14.75 -30.92
N PRO A 157 35.61 -15.03 -32.25
CA PRO A 157 36.93 -15.44 -32.72
C PRO A 157 37.94 -14.32 -32.40
N ALA A 158 39.00 -14.67 -31.68
CA ALA A 158 40.15 -13.78 -31.46
C ALA A 158 40.80 -13.49 -32.82
N GLU A 159 40.86 -12.21 -33.23
CA GLU A 159 41.76 -11.72 -34.27
C GLU A 159 43.18 -11.60 -33.73
#